data_3c3420d19aa1b113d0f8ccd62954b72a
#
_entry.id   3c3420d19aa1b113d0f8ccd62954b72a
#
_cell.length_a   1.000
_cell.length_b   1.000
_cell.length_c   1.000
_cell.angle_alpha   90.00
_cell.angle_beta   90.00
_cell.angle_gamma   90.00
#
_symmetry.space_group_name_H-M   'P 1'
#
loop_
_entity.id
_entity.type
_entity.pdbx_description
1 polymer ?
#
loop_
_entity_poly.entity_id
_entity_poly.type
_entity_poly.pdbx_seq_one_letter_code
_entity_poly.pdbx_strand_id
1 'polypeptide(L)'
;MIEDYLLYLKNEKGNSPNSCGSVLTGLRFFYKNVMKKEISIGYSVRKIPRRLPTVLTKEQVWKIICASENLKHRLILMTTYAAGLRASEVIALKPKHIESERMLIKVADGKGKKDRYTMLSVKLLDELRRYYKKYRPQTYLFPSSFKKKKDKPLSYEAVRSIYEKARKNAGVKKGAGLHTLRHSFATHLLEAGYDIRKIQVLMGHARLSTTIIYLHVSCETLSKVPSPLDLIDTEHAKKEDRNDGPDHIV
;
A
#
# COMPACT_ATOMS: atom_id res chain seq x y z
N MET A 1 -8.21 24.57 -29.98
CA MET A 1 -8.73 23.18 -30.12
C MET A 1 -8.24 22.24 -29.00
N ILE A 2 -6.93 21.98 -28.76
CA ILE A 2 -6.46 21.08 -27.65
C ILE A 2 -6.74 21.73 -26.30
N GLU A 3 -6.45 23.00 -26.14
CA GLU A 3 -6.70 23.75 -24.91
C GLU A 3 -8.19 23.82 -24.59
N ASP A 4 -9.03 24.07 -25.57
CA ASP A 4 -10.49 24.09 -25.43
C ASP A 4 -11.02 22.72 -24.99
N TYR A 5 -10.45 21.64 -25.52
CA TYR A 5 -10.79 20.29 -25.09
C TYR A 5 -10.39 20.03 -23.64
N LEU A 6 -9.21 20.48 -23.20
CA LEU A 6 -8.78 20.34 -21.80
C LEU A 6 -9.63 21.18 -20.86
N LEU A 7 -10.06 22.39 -21.29
CA LEU A 7 -10.99 23.24 -20.55
C LEU A 7 -12.37 22.59 -20.46
N TYR A 8 -12.88 22.01 -21.54
CA TYR A 8 -14.13 21.23 -21.56
C TYR A 8 -14.06 20.05 -20.55
N LEU A 9 -12.97 19.26 -20.57
CA LEU A 9 -12.81 18.16 -19.62
C LEU A 9 -12.81 18.65 -18.17
N LYS A 10 -12.21 19.80 -17.89
CA LYS A 10 -12.14 20.37 -16.55
C LYS A 10 -13.48 20.97 -16.13
N ASN A 11 -14.09 21.82 -16.96
CA ASN A 11 -15.22 22.68 -16.57
C ASN A 11 -16.56 21.95 -16.72
N GLU A 12 -16.74 21.21 -17.80
CA GLU A 12 -18.04 20.56 -18.10
C GLU A 12 -18.08 19.10 -17.67
N LYS A 13 -16.96 18.36 -17.84
CA LYS A 13 -16.90 16.96 -17.37
C LYS A 13 -16.45 16.81 -15.91
N GLY A 14 -16.04 17.90 -15.24
CA GLY A 14 -15.61 17.87 -13.84
C GLY A 14 -14.37 17.03 -13.58
N ASN A 15 -13.53 16.79 -14.59
CA ASN A 15 -12.34 15.97 -14.46
C ASN A 15 -11.34 16.60 -13.50
N SER A 16 -10.70 15.73 -12.68
CA SER A 16 -9.66 16.19 -11.78
C SER A 16 -8.46 16.77 -12.56
N PRO A 17 -7.70 17.74 -11.99
CA PRO A 17 -6.49 18.25 -12.62
C PRO A 17 -5.48 17.14 -12.98
N ASN A 18 -5.38 16.08 -12.17
CA ASN A 18 -4.52 14.94 -12.49
C ASN A 18 -5.02 14.18 -13.73
N SER A 19 -6.33 14.02 -13.89
CA SER A 19 -6.91 13.41 -15.09
C SER A 19 -6.65 14.26 -16.33
N CYS A 20 -6.85 15.57 -16.25
CA CYS A 20 -6.50 16.50 -17.32
C CYS A 20 -5.01 16.46 -17.67
N GLY A 21 -4.13 16.36 -16.64
CA GLY A 21 -2.69 16.21 -16.83
C GLY A 21 -2.29 14.92 -17.54
N SER A 22 -2.98 13.81 -17.26
CA SER A 22 -2.76 12.54 -17.95
C SER A 22 -3.18 12.64 -19.43
N VAL A 23 -4.33 13.27 -19.72
CA VAL A 23 -4.77 13.50 -21.10
C VAL A 23 -3.77 14.40 -21.84
N LEU A 24 -3.32 15.49 -21.24
CA LEU A 24 -2.31 16.39 -21.80
C LEU A 24 -1.01 15.65 -22.13
N THR A 25 -0.54 14.79 -21.20
CA THR A 25 0.66 13.98 -21.41
C THR A 25 0.48 13.01 -22.58
N GLY A 26 -0.69 12.36 -22.69
CA GLY A 26 -1.03 11.47 -23.79
C GLY A 26 -1.06 12.22 -25.14
N LEU A 27 -1.68 13.41 -25.18
CA LEU A 27 -1.70 14.23 -26.38
C LEU A 27 -0.31 14.67 -26.80
N ARG A 28 0.53 15.16 -25.88
CA ARG A 28 1.94 15.51 -26.18
C ARG A 28 2.71 14.32 -26.73
N PHE A 29 2.53 13.14 -26.11
CA PHE A 29 3.17 11.92 -26.60
C PHE A 29 2.72 11.58 -28.03
N PHE A 30 1.42 11.62 -28.31
CA PHE A 30 0.87 11.34 -29.63
C PHE A 30 1.41 12.30 -30.69
N TYR A 31 1.33 13.61 -30.45
CA TYR A 31 1.79 14.59 -31.42
C TYR A 31 3.30 14.43 -31.67
N LYS A 32 4.11 14.28 -30.62
CA LYS A 32 5.57 14.15 -30.75
C LYS A 32 5.97 12.85 -31.45
N ASN A 33 5.38 11.71 -31.07
CA ASN A 33 5.88 10.40 -31.53
C ASN A 33 5.17 9.86 -32.76
N VAL A 34 3.88 10.17 -32.92
CA VAL A 34 3.07 9.68 -34.06
C VAL A 34 3.01 10.73 -35.15
N MET A 35 2.59 11.96 -34.81
CA MET A 35 2.44 13.05 -35.80
C MET A 35 3.76 13.74 -36.16
N LYS A 36 4.85 13.46 -35.43
CA LYS A 36 6.17 14.10 -35.59
C LYS A 36 6.09 15.64 -35.56
N LYS A 37 5.14 16.19 -34.80
CA LYS A 37 4.93 17.64 -34.64
C LYS A 37 5.12 18.01 -33.18
N GLU A 38 5.86 19.09 -32.93
CA GLU A 38 5.89 19.71 -31.60
C GLU A 38 4.69 20.63 -31.44
N ILE A 39 3.97 20.46 -30.33
CA ILE A 39 2.85 21.32 -29.97
C ILE A 39 3.20 22.11 -28.72
N SER A 40 3.10 23.42 -28.83
CA SER A 40 3.09 24.31 -27.67
C SER A 40 1.65 24.39 -27.15
N ILE A 41 1.45 24.02 -25.86
CA ILE A 41 0.16 24.08 -25.21
C ILE A 41 0.33 24.95 -23.97
N GLY A 42 -0.34 26.08 -23.94
CA GLY A 42 -0.32 27.05 -22.85
C GLY A 42 -1.07 26.54 -21.58
N TYR A 43 -1.80 25.43 -21.70
CA TYR A 43 -2.52 24.86 -20.58
C TYR A 43 -1.56 24.28 -19.54
N SER A 44 -1.53 24.90 -18.36
CA SER A 44 -0.78 24.41 -17.21
C SER A 44 -1.72 23.70 -16.23
N VAL A 45 -1.38 22.44 -15.91
CA VAL A 45 -2.07 21.70 -14.86
C VAL A 45 -1.53 22.20 -13.52
N ARG A 46 -2.37 22.86 -12.73
CA ARG A 46 -2.01 23.18 -11.34
C ARG A 46 -1.58 21.91 -10.60
N LYS A 47 -0.38 21.89 -10.07
CA LYS A 47 0.04 20.81 -9.16
C LYS A 47 -0.83 20.87 -7.92
N ILE A 48 -1.73 19.89 -7.78
CA ILE A 48 -2.46 19.74 -6.52
C ILE A 48 -1.48 19.22 -5.46
N PRO A 49 -1.43 19.84 -4.28
CA PRO A 49 -0.66 19.28 -3.17
C PRO A 49 -1.05 17.81 -2.94
N ARG A 50 -0.06 16.93 -2.87
CA ARG A 50 -0.33 15.51 -2.59
C ARG A 50 -0.89 15.40 -1.19
N ARG A 51 -2.14 14.97 -1.07
CA ARG A 51 -2.71 14.64 0.23
C ARG A 51 -1.98 13.42 0.78
N LEU A 52 -1.70 13.45 2.07
CA LEU A 52 -1.14 12.29 2.76
C LEU A 52 -2.11 11.11 2.64
N PRO A 53 -1.60 9.88 2.49
CA PRO A 53 -2.44 8.70 2.41
C PRO A 53 -3.22 8.51 3.72
N THR A 54 -4.46 8.08 3.60
CA THR A 54 -5.27 7.70 4.75
C THR A 54 -4.74 6.39 5.32
N VAL A 55 -4.40 6.38 6.61
CA VAL A 55 -3.99 5.21 7.36
C VAL A 55 -5.07 4.84 8.37
N LEU A 56 -5.36 3.55 8.47
CA LEU A 56 -6.25 2.97 9.47
C LEU A 56 -5.42 2.53 10.68
N THR A 57 -5.99 2.54 11.87
CA THR A 57 -5.35 1.92 13.04
C THR A 57 -5.40 0.38 12.91
N LYS A 58 -4.56 -0.33 13.68
CA LYS A 58 -4.54 -1.82 13.69
C LYS A 58 -5.91 -2.39 14.04
N GLU A 59 -6.62 -1.77 14.98
CA GLU A 59 -7.97 -2.14 15.41
C GLU A 59 -9.00 -1.93 14.28
N GLN A 60 -8.91 -0.80 13.55
CA GLN A 60 -9.80 -0.52 12.42
C GLN A 60 -9.58 -1.52 11.28
N VAL A 61 -8.32 -1.84 10.96
CA VAL A 61 -7.99 -2.88 9.97
C VAL A 61 -8.58 -4.22 10.39
N TRP A 62 -8.40 -4.61 11.65
CA TRP A 62 -8.92 -5.86 12.17
C TRP A 62 -10.46 -5.91 12.14
N LYS A 63 -11.14 -4.83 12.55
CA LYS A 63 -12.61 -4.71 12.44
C LYS A 63 -13.09 -4.90 10.99
N ILE A 64 -12.44 -4.29 10.02
CA ILE A 64 -12.79 -4.44 8.59
C ILE A 64 -12.62 -5.89 8.13
N ILE A 65 -11.53 -6.55 8.50
CA ILE A 65 -11.27 -7.95 8.14
C ILE A 65 -12.35 -8.86 8.75
N CYS A 66 -12.65 -8.69 10.03
CA CYS A 66 -13.63 -9.51 10.75
C CYS A 66 -15.08 -9.26 10.31
N ALA A 67 -15.40 -8.06 9.83
CA ALA A 67 -16.73 -7.71 9.32
C ALA A 67 -17.11 -8.43 8.01
N SER A 68 -16.18 -9.21 7.43
CA SER A 68 -16.43 -10.00 6.23
C SER A 68 -16.78 -11.45 6.61
N GLU A 69 -18.05 -11.83 6.50
CA GLU A 69 -18.53 -13.20 6.79
C GLU A 69 -17.99 -14.22 5.80
N ASN A 70 -17.90 -13.85 4.52
CA ASN A 70 -17.41 -14.73 3.48
C ASN A 70 -15.90 -14.96 3.61
N LEU A 71 -15.47 -16.21 3.82
CA LEU A 71 -14.08 -16.59 4.03
C LEU A 71 -13.15 -16.10 2.92
N LYS A 72 -13.55 -16.22 1.64
CA LYS A 72 -12.75 -15.72 0.50
C LYS A 72 -12.58 -14.20 0.57
N HIS A 73 -13.63 -13.45 0.85
CA HIS A 73 -13.57 -12.00 0.97
C HIS A 73 -12.68 -11.57 2.13
N ARG A 74 -12.81 -12.22 3.28
CA ARG A 74 -11.96 -11.98 4.44
C ARG A 74 -10.49 -12.21 4.11
N LEU A 75 -10.18 -13.32 3.43
CA LEU A 75 -8.82 -13.64 3.03
C LEU A 75 -8.23 -12.67 2.00
N ILE A 76 -9.03 -12.14 1.09
CA ILE A 76 -8.58 -11.08 0.17
C ILE A 76 -8.10 -9.86 0.98
N LEU A 77 -8.88 -9.43 1.98
CA LEU A 77 -8.53 -8.30 2.85
C LEU A 77 -7.29 -8.61 3.71
N MET A 78 -7.25 -9.79 4.33
CA MET A 78 -6.11 -10.25 5.13
C MET A 78 -4.83 -10.29 4.30
N THR A 79 -4.88 -10.90 3.11
CA THR A 79 -3.70 -11.02 2.22
C THR A 79 -3.22 -9.63 1.77
N THR A 80 -4.16 -8.74 1.43
CA THR A 80 -3.82 -7.36 1.06
C THR A 80 -3.06 -6.64 2.16
N TYR A 81 -3.55 -6.74 3.40
CA TYR A 81 -2.92 -6.08 4.54
C TYR A 81 -1.63 -6.79 4.98
N ALA A 82 -1.66 -8.10 5.18
CA ALA A 82 -0.52 -8.84 5.74
C ALA A 82 0.71 -8.87 4.83
N ALA A 83 0.52 -8.76 3.52
CA ALA A 83 1.60 -8.80 2.52
C ALA A 83 1.79 -7.46 1.76
N GLY A 84 1.00 -6.44 2.08
CA GLY A 84 1.08 -5.13 1.46
C GLY A 84 0.80 -5.13 -0.05
N LEU A 85 -0.07 -6.01 -0.54
CA LEU A 85 -0.31 -6.22 -1.97
C LEU A 85 -1.17 -5.11 -2.60
N ARG A 86 -0.94 -4.84 -3.89
CA ARG A 86 -1.86 -4.04 -4.71
C ARG A 86 -3.10 -4.87 -5.06
N ALA A 87 -4.22 -4.22 -5.35
CA ALA A 87 -5.44 -4.91 -5.77
C ALA A 87 -5.21 -5.84 -6.98
N SER A 88 -4.48 -5.39 -7.99
CA SER A 88 -4.11 -6.20 -9.16
C SER A 88 -3.25 -7.41 -8.79
N GLU A 89 -2.35 -7.27 -7.82
CA GLU A 89 -1.48 -8.35 -7.35
C GLU A 89 -2.27 -9.43 -6.60
N VAL A 90 -3.22 -9.02 -5.73
CA VAL A 90 -4.13 -9.97 -5.05
C VAL A 90 -5.01 -10.71 -6.04
N ILE A 91 -5.53 -10.02 -7.06
CA ILE A 91 -6.37 -10.60 -8.12
C ILE A 91 -5.58 -11.66 -8.91
N ALA A 92 -4.32 -11.38 -9.23
CA ALA A 92 -3.46 -12.26 -10.02
C ALA A 92 -2.81 -13.40 -9.21
N LEU A 93 -3.00 -13.41 -7.87
CA LEU A 93 -2.35 -14.39 -7.00
C LEU A 93 -2.82 -15.81 -7.30
N LYS A 94 -1.87 -16.75 -7.37
CA LYS A 94 -2.11 -18.17 -7.64
C LYS A 94 -1.71 -19.02 -6.43
N PRO A 95 -2.28 -20.22 -6.23
CA PRO A 95 -1.89 -21.11 -5.13
C PRO A 95 -0.38 -21.36 -5.07
N LYS A 96 0.26 -21.60 -6.21
CA LYS A 96 1.71 -21.83 -6.34
C LYS A 96 2.61 -20.65 -5.94
N HIS A 97 2.02 -19.46 -5.73
CA HIS A 97 2.76 -18.27 -5.29
C HIS A 97 2.90 -18.22 -3.75
N ILE A 98 2.25 -19.14 -3.04
CA ILE A 98 2.34 -19.25 -1.57
C ILE A 98 3.47 -20.24 -1.24
N GLU A 99 4.62 -19.72 -0.87
CA GLU A 99 5.80 -20.52 -0.48
C GLU A 99 5.80 -20.72 1.04
N SER A 100 5.06 -21.71 1.50
CA SER A 100 4.84 -21.94 2.93
C SER A 100 6.12 -22.32 3.70
N GLU A 101 7.06 -23.02 3.07
CA GLU A 101 8.34 -23.40 3.71
C GLU A 101 9.22 -22.17 3.98
N ARG A 102 9.24 -21.22 3.07
CA ARG A 102 10.02 -19.98 3.18
C ARG A 102 9.27 -18.85 3.86
N MET A 103 7.99 -19.04 4.17
CA MET A 103 7.09 -18.01 4.69
C MET A 103 7.05 -16.76 3.81
N LEU A 104 6.98 -16.96 2.48
CA LEU A 104 6.98 -15.90 1.49
C LEU A 104 5.79 -16.02 0.52
N ILE A 105 5.40 -14.89 -0.03
CA ILE A 105 4.44 -14.79 -1.15
C ILE A 105 5.20 -14.25 -2.36
N LYS A 106 5.22 -15.02 -3.46
CA LYS A 106 5.75 -14.58 -4.73
C LYS A 106 4.72 -13.69 -5.42
N VAL A 107 5.09 -12.46 -5.75
CA VAL A 107 4.29 -11.53 -6.55
C VAL A 107 4.88 -11.52 -7.95
N ALA A 108 4.23 -12.24 -8.85
CA ALA A 108 4.62 -12.31 -10.25
C ALA A 108 4.11 -11.07 -11.02
N ASP A 109 4.82 -10.69 -12.09
CA ASP A 109 4.44 -9.60 -13.00
C ASP A 109 4.12 -8.26 -12.29
N GLY A 110 4.88 -7.91 -11.27
CA GLY A 110 4.79 -6.61 -10.60
C GLY A 110 4.99 -5.44 -11.58
N LYS A 111 4.85 -4.20 -11.10
CA LYS A 111 5.08 -3.00 -11.93
C LYS A 111 6.45 -3.08 -12.61
N GLY A 112 6.48 -3.12 -13.94
CA GLY A 112 7.69 -3.29 -14.75
C GLY A 112 8.08 -4.75 -15.03
N LYS A 113 7.15 -5.72 -14.90
CA LYS A 113 7.36 -7.17 -15.14
C LYS A 113 8.47 -7.81 -14.30
N LYS A 114 8.75 -7.24 -13.10
CA LYS A 114 9.73 -7.81 -12.18
C LYS A 114 9.00 -8.54 -11.05
N ASP A 115 9.37 -9.81 -10.85
CA ASP A 115 8.92 -10.60 -9.72
C ASP A 115 9.52 -10.05 -8.43
N ARG A 116 8.78 -10.16 -7.34
CA ARG A 116 9.29 -9.87 -6.00
C ARG A 116 8.69 -10.83 -4.99
N TYR A 117 9.32 -10.92 -3.85
CA TYR A 117 8.80 -11.61 -2.68
C TYR A 117 8.29 -10.62 -1.64
N THR A 118 7.25 -11.03 -0.92
CA THR A 118 6.77 -10.33 0.27
C THR A 118 6.49 -11.35 1.37
N MET A 119 6.24 -10.87 2.59
CA MET A 119 6.07 -11.73 3.76
C MET A 119 4.75 -12.49 3.74
N LEU A 120 4.78 -13.71 4.27
CA LEU A 120 3.63 -14.54 4.59
C LEU A 120 3.56 -14.72 6.12
N SER A 121 2.54 -14.18 6.78
CA SER A 121 2.39 -14.39 8.21
C SER A 121 1.81 -15.76 8.52
N VAL A 122 2.18 -16.34 9.68
CA VAL A 122 1.66 -17.63 10.15
C VAL A 122 0.14 -17.63 10.17
N LYS A 123 -0.47 -16.60 10.77
CA LYS A 123 -1.92 -16.44 10.83
C LYS A 123 -2.59 -16.43 9.45
N LEU A 124 -1.99 -15.76 8.45
CA LEU A 124 -2.50 -15.76 7.08
C LEU A 124 -2.37 -17.15 6.45
N LEU A 125 -1.24 -17.84 6.65
CA LEU A 125 -1.01 -19.17 6.10
C LEU A 125 -2.05 -20.17 6.61
N ASP A 126 -2.36 -20.17 7.91
CA ASP A 126 -3.34 -21.07 8.50
C ASP A 126 -4.74 -20.84 7.92
N GLU A 127 -5.15 -19.59 7.78
CA GLU A 127 -6.44 -19.27 7.15
C GLU A 127 -6.47 -19.62 5.65
N LEU A 128 -5.37 -19.43 4.93
CA LEU A 128 -5.23 -19.85 3.53
C LEU A 128 -5.31 -21.39 3.39
N ARG A 129 -4.71 -22.15 4.33
CA ARG A 129 -4.80 -23.61 4.34
C ARG A 129 -6.24 -24.09 4.56
N ARG A 130 -6.99 -23.45 5.49
CA ARG A 130 -8.43 -23.73 5.69
C ARG A 130 -9.24 -23.46 4.43
N TYR A 131 -8.96 -22.32 3.79
CA TYR A 131 -9.62 -21.95 2.54
C TYR A 131 -9.29 -22.94 1.42
N TYR A 132 -8.02 -23.31 1.26
CA TYR A 132 -7.58 -24.25 0.23
C TYR A 132 -8.21 -25.64 0.42
N LYS A 133 -8.27 -26.14 1.64
CA LYS A 133 -8.94 -27.43 1.94
C LYS A 133 -10.42 -27.41 1.52
N LYS A 134 -11.11 -26.29 1.72
CA LYS A 134 -12.56 -26.16 1.42
C LYS A 134 -12.86 -25.94 -0.06
N TYR A 135 -12.08 -25.09 -0.75
CA TYR A 135 -12.42 -24.61 -2.09
C TYR A 135 -11.52 -25.14 -3.20
N ARG A 136 -10.34 -25.65 -2.88
CA ARG A 136 -9.32 -26.20 -3.79
C ARG A 136 -9.13 -25.39 -5.08
N PRO A 137 -8.82 -24.08 -4.99
CA PRO A 137 -8.64 -23.25 -6.17
C PRO A 137 -7.46 -23.73 -7.01
N GLN A 138 -7.63 -23.83 -8.35
CA GLN A 138 -6.62 -24.36 -9.25
C GLN A 138 -5.78 -23.27 -9.90
N THR A 139 -6.41 -22.32 -10.59
CA THR A 139 -5.73 -21.32 -11.41
C THR A 139 -5.38 -20.06 -10.62
N TYR A 140 -6.37 -19.45 -9.99
CA TYR A 140 -6.20 -18.26 -9.16
C TYR A 140 -6.54 -18.58 -7.71
N LEU A 141 -5.81 -17.99 -6.76
CA LEU A 141 -6.06 -18.22 -5.33
C LEU A 141 -7.47 -17.76 -4.95
N PHE A 142 -7.93 -16.65 -5.53
CA PHE A 142 -9.25 -16.08 -5.32
C PHE A 142 -10.02 -15.98 -6.65
N PRO A 143 -10.56 -17.11 -7.18
CA PRO A 143 -11.26 -17.10 -8.46
C PRO A 143 -12.60 -16.37 -8.38
N SER A 144 -13.12 -15.95 -9.55
CA SER A 144 -14.47 -15.39 -9.65
C SER A 144 -15.52 -16.41 -9.20
N SER A 145 -16.58 -15.93 -8.53
CA SER A 145 -17.70 -16.78 -8.09
C SER A 145 -18.79 -16.95 -9.15
N PHE A 146 -18.73 -16.21 -10.26
CA PHE A 146 -19.73 -16.31 -11.32
C PHE A 146 -19.54 -17.61 -12.11
N LYS A 147 -20.61 -18.40 -12.27
CA LYS A 147 -20.59 -19.70 -12.98
C LYS A 147 -19.97 -19.58 -14.37
N LYS A 148 -20.31 -18.53 -15.15
CA LYS A 148 -19.76 -18.27 -16.49
C LYS A 148 -18.27 -17.82 -16.50
N LYS A 149 -17.71 -17.48 -15.33
CA LYS A 149 -16.33 -17.00 -15.15
C LYS A 149 -15.54 -17.87 -14.16
N LYS A 150 -15.96 -19.13 -14.00
CA LYS A 150 -15.25 -20.10 -13.16
C LYS A 150 -13.81 -20.16 -13.64
N ASP A 151 -12.85 -20.16 -12.71
CA ASP A 151 -11.42 -20.15 -12.96
C ASP A 151 -10.84 -18.86 -13.60
N LYS A 152 -11.65 -17.79 -13.76
CA LYS A 152 -11.13 -16.45 -14.10
C LYS A 152 -10.80 -15.65 -12.86
N PRO A 153 -9.91 -14.65 -12.94
CA PRO A 153 -9.60 -13.78 -11.82
C PRO A 153 -10.81 -12.93 -11.44
N LEU A 154 -10.84 -12.43 -10.22
CA LEU A 154 -11.79 -11.39 -9.81
C LEU A 154 -11.56 -10.11 -10.63
N SER A 155 -12.61 -9.30 -10.81
CA SER A 155 -12.44 -7.95 -11.34
C SER A 155 -11.97 -6.99 -10.24
N TYR A 156 -11.39 -5.86 -10.66
CA TYR A 156 -10.99 -4.81 -9.74
C TYR A 156 -12.19 -4.25 -8.95
N GLU A 157 -13.33 -4.09 -9.64
CA GLU A 157 -14.59 -3.62 -9.06
C GLU A 157 -15.12 -4.58 -7.99
N ALA A 158 -15.00 -5.89 -8.23
CA ALA A 158 -15.41 -6.90 -7.26
C ALA A 158 -14.57 -6.79 -5.96
N VAL A 159 -13.25 -6.67 -6.09
CA VAL A 159 -12.36 -6.50 -4.93
C VAL A 159 -12.59 -5.18 -4.22
N ARG A 160 -12.85 -4.10 -4.95
CA ARG A 160 -13.23 -2.81 -4.40
C ARG A 160 -14.54 -2.91 -3.62
N SER A 161 -15.56 -3.56 -4.20
CA SER A 161 -16.86 -3.76 -3.55
C SER A 161 -16.75 -4.60 -2.27
N ILE A 162 -15.89 -5.64 -2.25
CA ILE A 162 -15.60 -6.44 -1.06
C ILE A 162 -15.07 -5.54 0.08
N TYR A 163 -14.09 -4.69 -0.22
CA TYR A 163 -13.52 -3.79 0.77
C TYR A 163 -14.55 -2.78 1.28
N GLU A 164 -15.30 -2.12 0.39
CA GLU A 164 -16.28 -1.09 0.77
C GLU A 164 -17.41 -1.69 1.61
N LYS A 165 -17.90 -2.89 1.26
CA LYS A 165 -18.89 -3.60 2.07
C LYS A 165 -18.36 -3.92 3.46
N ALA A 166 -17.16 -4.50 3.55
CA ALA A 166 -16.54 -4.82 4.83
C ALA A 166 -16.28 -3.57 5.68
N ARG A 167 -15.80 -2.48 5.08
CA ARG A 167 -15.57 -1.19 5.74
C ARG A 167 -16.86 -0.59 6.32
N LYS A 168 -17.95 -0.61 5.54
CA LYS A 168 -19.27 -0.15 5.99
C LYS A 168 -19.79 -0.99 7.15
N ASN A 169 -19.73 -2.31 7.04
CA ASN A 169 -20.15 -3.24 8.10
C ASN A 169 -19.32 -3.07 9.40
N ALA A 170 -18.04 -2.71 9.26
CA ALA A 170 -17.17 -2.40 10.40
C ALA A 170 -17.42 -1.03 11.02
N GLY A 171 -18.29 -0.19 10.45
CA GLY A 171 -18.53 1.19 10.92
C GLY A 171 -17.34 2.14 10.71
N VAL A 172 -16.37 1.80 9.86
CA VAL A 172 -15.18 2.61 9.62
C VAL A 172 -15.47 3.64 8.52
N LYS A 173 -15.49 4.93 8.88
CA LYS A 173 -15.84 6.02 7.96
C LYS A 173 -14.73 6.43 7.01
N LYS A 174 -13.45 6.35 7.45
CA LYS A 174 -12.29 6.77 6.65
C LYS A 174 -11.69 5.63 5.82
N GLY A 175 -10.91 5.98 4.79
CA GLY A 175 -10.18 5.06 3.94
C GLY A 175 -11.02 4.48 2.81
N ALA A 176 -10.81 4.97 1.59
CA ALA A 176 -11.50 4.52 0.40
C ALA A 176 -10.63 3.53 -0.41
N GLY A 177 -11.18 2.32 -0.66
CA GLY A 177 -10.56 1.30 -1.50
C GLY A 177 -9.42 0.53 -0.82
N LEU A 178 -9.06 -0.57 -1.47
CA LEU A 178 -8.11 -1.57 -0.97
C LEU A 178 -6.69 -1.01 -0.71
N HIS A 179 -6.32 0.07 -1.41
CA HIS A 179 -5.02 0.73 -1.21
C HIS A 179 -4.82 1.26 0.22
N THR A 180 -5.93 1.56 0.94
CA THR A 180 -5.86 1.97 2.33
C THR A 180 -5.24 0.89 3.22
N LEU A 181 -5.58 -0.39 3.00
CA LEU A 181 -4.96 -1.51 3.73
C LEU A 181 -3.46 -1.61 3.44
N ARG A 182 -3.06 -1.40 2.20
CA ARG A 182 -1.65 -1.39 1.81
C ARG A 182 -0.89 -0.19 2.39
N HIS A 183 -1.51 0.98 2.46
CA HIS A 183 -0.93 2.14 3.13
C HIS A 183 -0.76 1.88 4.62
N SER A 184 -1.77 1.32 5.27
CA SER A 184 -1.72 0.95 6.69
C SER A 184 -0.64 -0.11 6.96
N PHE A 185 -0.47 -1.10 6.09
CA PHE A 185 0.64 -2.05 6.19
C PHE A 185 2.01 -1.36 6.23
N ALA A 186 2.27 -0.46 5.28
CA ALA A 186 3.56 0.23 5.21
C ALA A 186 3.82 1.11 6.44
N THR A 187 2.79 1.86 6.88
CA THR A 187 2.89 2.74 8.06
C THR A 187 3.07 1.92 9.33
N HIS A 188 2.30 0.84 9.52
CA HIS A 188 2.44 -0.01 10.71
C HIS A 188 3.79 -0.75 10.79
N LEU A 189 4.41 -1.10 9.66
CA LEU A 189 5.78 -1.62 9.66
C LEU A 189 6.78 -0.55 10.06
N LEU A 190 6.60 0.68 9.56
CA LEU A 190 7.46 1.80 9.91
C LEU A 190 7.37 2.13 11.40
N GLU A 191 6.14 2.19 11.95
CA GLU A 191 5.86 2.37 13.38
C GLU A 191 6.42 1.24 14.26
N ALA A 192 6.52 0.03 13.71
CA ALA A 192 7.18 -1.10 14.35
C ALA A 192 8.72 -1.07 14.24
N GLY A 193 9.30 0.01 13.70
CA GLY A 193 10.75 0.21 13.61
C GLY A 193 11.44 -0.46 12.41
N TYR A 194 10.67 -0.98 11.44
CA TYR A 194 11.29 -1.56 10.24
C TYR A 194 11.89 -0.47 9.33
N ASP A 195 13.07 -0.77 8.81
CA ASP A 195 13.77 0.12 7.88
C ASP A 195 12.96 0.40 6.62
N ILE A 196 12.94 1.66 6.18
CA ILE A 196 12.15 2.12 5.04
C ILE A 196 12.56 1.47 3.71
N ARG A 197 13.84 1.05 3.57
CA ARG A 197 14.30 0.35 2.37
C ARG A 197 13.77 -1.08 2.33
N LYS A 198 13.67 -1.76 3.47
CA LYS A 198 13.00 -3.07 3.59
C LYS A 198 11.53 -2.94 3.19
N ILE A 199 10.83 -1.91 3.68
CA ILE A 199 9.44 -1.62 3.31
C ILE A 199 9.31 -1.33 1.81
N GLN A 200 10.24 -0.57 1.22
CA GLN A 200 10.28 -0.30 -0.22
C GLN A 200 10.33 -1.61 -1.03
N VAL A 201 11.20 -2.54 -0.66
CA VAL A 201 11.35 -3.84 -1.33
C VAL A 201 10.07 -4.67 -1.20
N LEU A 202 9.54 -4.83 0.02
CA LEU A 202 8.29 -5.56 0.29
C LEU A 202 7.11 -5.03 -0.54
N MET A 203 7.00 -3.72 -0.65
CA MET A 203 5.95 -3.07 -1.44
C MET A 203 6.21 -3.06 -2.95
N GLY A 204 7.43 -3.35 -3.39
CA GLY A 204 7.81 -3.28 -4.81
C GLY A 204 7.68 -1.85 -5.36
N HIS A 205 8.21 -0.87 -4.63
CA HIS A 205 8.30 0.51 -5.10
C HIS A 205 9.61 0.72 -5.85
N ALA A 206 9.53 1.09 -7.12
CA ALA A 206 10.70 1.34 -7.96
C ALA A 206 11.54 2.53 -7.46
N ARG A 207 10.90 3.50 -6.79
CA ARG A 207 11.55 4.71 -6.27
C ARG A 207 11.29 4.83 -4.77
N LEU A 208 12.33 5.14 -4.00
CA LEU A 208 12.24 5.37 -2.56
C LEU A 208 11.26 6.51 -2.22
N SER A 209 11.21 7.55 -3.07
CA SER A 209 10.29 8.68 -2.92
C SER A 209 8.80 8.27 -2.82
N THR A 210 8.44 7.10 -3.34
CA THR A 210 7.08 6.56 -3.19
C THR A 210 6.85 5.98 -1.79
N THR A 211 7.91 5.58 -1.08
CA THR A 211 7.82 4.99 0.27
C THR A 211 8.00 6.06 1.35
N ILE A 212 8.78 7.11 1.07
CA ILE A 212 9.02 8.23 1.99
C ILE A 212 7.73 8.92 2.46
N ILE A 213 6.66 8.87 1.67
CA ILE A 213 5.36 9.44 2.08
C ILE A 213 4.84 8.85 3.40
N TYR A 214 5.24 7.64 3.78
CA TYR A 214 4.85 7.01 5.03
C TYR A 214 5.57 7.59 6.25
N LEU A 215 6.77 8.14 6.09
CA LEU A 215 7.47 8.89 7.16
C LEU A 215 6.66 10.10 7.62
N HIS A 216 5.99 10.79 6.68
CA HIS A 216 5.16 11.95 7.01
C HIS A 216 3.82 11.59 7.66
N VAL A 217 3.43 10.31 7.67
CA VAL A 217 2.16 9.83 8.25
C VAL A 217 2.37 9.13 9.59
N SER A 218 3.57 8.62 9.83
CA SER A 218 3.94 7.94 11.08
C SER A 218 4.27 8.96 12.16
N CYS A 219 3.26 9.39 12.90
CA CYS A 219 3.43 10.32 14.03
C CYS A 219 4.20 9.69 15.21
N GLU A 220 4.04 8.37 15.45
CA GLU A 220 4.73 7.66 16.52
C GLU A 220 6.26 7.63 16.34
N THR A 221 6.74 7.56 15.11
CA THR A 221 8.18 7.54 14.84
C THR A 221 8.83 8.87 15.21
N LEU A 222 8.14 9.99 14.98
CA LEU A 222 8.63 11.33 15.31
C LEU A 222 8.62 11.59 16.81
N SER A 223 7.59 11.14 17.53
CA SER A 223 7.46 11.33 18.99
C SER A 223 8.46 10.49 19.81
N LYS A 224 9.04 9.45 19.20
CA LYS A 224 10.04 8.58 19.86
C LYS A 224 11.49 9.01 19.61
N VAL A 225 11.71 10.02 18.76
CA VAL A 225 13.04 10.59 18.55
C VAL A 225 13.36 11.53 19.71
N PRO A 226 14.34 11.19 20.56
CA PRO A 226 14.74 12.08 21.65
C PRO A 226 15.32 13.37 21.08
N SER A 227 15.06 14.49 21.75
CA SER A 227 15.69 15.74 21.38
C SER A 227 17.23 15.63 21.49
N PRO A 228 18.00 16.23 20.60
CA PRO A 228 19.44 16.32 20.80
C PRO A 228 19.83 16.90 22.16
N LEU A 229 19.00 17.77 22.72
CA LEU A 229 19.21 18.32 24.08
C LEU A 229 19.09 17.23 25.15
N ASP A 230 18.09 16.36 25.06
CA ASP A 230 17.91 15.24 25.99
C ASP A 230 19.06 14.22 25.94
N LEU A 231 19.76 14.14 24.77
CA LEU A 231 20.93 13.27 24.61
C LEU A 231 22.18 13.85 25.29
N ILE A 232 22.30 15.18 25.35
CA ILE A 232 23.42 15.86 26.02
C ILE A 232 23.36 15.63 27.54
N ASP A 233 22.19 15.73 28.15
CA ASP A 233 22.01 15.52 29.59
C ASP A 233 22.35 14.09 30.01
N THR A 234 22.06 13.08 29.17
CA THR A 234 22.42 11.67 29.46
C THR A 234 23.93 11.39 29.36
N GLU A 235 24.68 12.18 28.60
CA GLU A 235 26.13 12.06 28.52
C GLU A 235 26.84 12.74 29.72
N HIS A 236 26.30 13.84 30.22
CA HIS A 236 26.82 14.50 31.39
C HIS A 236 26.55 13.68 32.66
N ALA A 237 25.35 13.16 32.87
CA ALA A 237 25.03 12.28 33.99
C ALA A 237 25.94 11.04 34.07
N LYS A 238 26.27 10.43 32.91
CA LYS A 238 27.18 9.28 32.87
C LYS A 238 28.64 9.61 33.15
N LYS A 239 29.05 10.87 33.05
CA LYS A 239 30.40 11.33 33.39
C LYS A 239 30.54 11.64 34.87
N GLU A 240 29.49 12.14 35.52
CA GLU A 240 29.47 12.41 36.96
C GLU A 240 29.51 11.11 37.78
N ASP A 241 28.75 10.08 37.42
CA ASP A 241 28.77 8.74 38.07
C ASP A 241 30.10 8.00 37.94
N ARG A 242 31.01 8.42 37.07
CA ARG A 242 32.35 7.80 36.94
C ARG A 242 33.43 8.52 37.70
N ASN A 243 33.12 9.69 38.30
CA ASN A 243 34.15 10.48 39.01
C ASN A 243 34.06 10.34 40.51
N ASP A 244 33.03 9.66 41.05
CA ASP A 244 32.89 9.33 42.48
C ASP A 244 33.46 7.91 42.78
N GLY A 245 34.71 7.69 42.41
CA GLY A 245 35.49 6.57 42.91
C GLY A 245 36.03 6.88 44.31
N PRO A 246 36.05 5.93 45.26
CA PRO A 246 36.41 6.18 46.64
C PRO A 246 37.87 6.62 46.77
N ASP A 247 38.09 7.82 47.26
CA ASP A 247 39.39 8.22 47.75
C ASP A 247 39.83 7.29 48.86
N HIS A 248 40.92 6.55 48.62
CA HIS A 248 41.63 5.82 49.62
C HIS A 248 42.18 6.77 50.68
N ILE A 249 41.62 6.68 51.87
CA ILE A 249 42.25 7.21 53.09
C ILE A 249 43.16 6.09 53.63
N VAL A 250 44.44 6.37 53.63
CA VAL A 250 45.46 5.67 54.43
C VAL A 250 45.47 6.20 55.84
#